data_cf5fb60c70e913422b06e1b14f232257
#
_entry.id   cf5fb60c70e913422b06e1b14f232257
#
_cell.length_a   1.000
_cell.length_b   1.000
_cell.length_c   1.000
_cell.angle_alpha   90.00
_cell.angle_beta   90.00
_cell.angle_gamma   90.00
#
_symmetry.space_group_name_H-M   'P 1'
#
loop_
_entity.id
_entity.type
_entity.pdbx_description
1 polymer ?
#
loop_
_entity_poly.entity_id
_entity_poly.type
_entity_poly.pdbx_seq_one_letter_code
_entity_poly.pdbx_strand_id
1 'polypeptide(L)'
;MQHPRYENLKAALGGVLFFILGGLFLYAVKSDWSRWFGLFTAILGVLALLLLLWQILHPAEEKDHLGDLPDDSAIDPPAPPRPLTPAEMVALRDTIAILHQAGILAPEAPAAEDLAATVADEGVVDSESVLIAVMEAGYYHPGYQEERYSANLACIETDCEQDSAALHALIDDLLRLAGDDRASYRLNCEADGDNTAIRLQLTSGGHTREIARNLPPHGLDEALCSAIARFLYDSGAPRRLIWTGAETRWLSSLPADEPQALARLNQALGLAEDDWNAWRYPDTENI
;
A
#
# COMPACT_ATOMS: atom_id res chain seq x y z
N MET A 1 1.54 -21.07 24.67
CA MET A 1 1.92 -19.92 23.84
C MET A 1 3.32 -19.50 24.22
N GLN A 2 4.33 -19.73 23.38
CA GLN A 2 5.71 -19.33 23.65
C GLN A 2 5.82 -17.84 23.33
N HIS A 3 6.33 -17.04 24.29
CA HIS A 3 6.42 -15.59 24.14
C HIS A 3 7.41 -15.24 23.02
N PRO A 4 7.04 -14.43 21.99
CA PRO A 4 7.91 -14.09 20.84
C PRO A 4 9.25 -13.45 21.26
N ARG A 5 9.35 -12.87 22.46
CA ARG A 5 10.60 -12.33 23.02
C ARG A 5 11.67 -13.41 23.26
N TYR A 6 11.31 -14.66 23.57
CA TYR A 6 12.27 -15.74 23.82
C TYR A 6 12.95 -16.26 22.55
N GLU A 7 12.25 -16.30 21.42
CA GLU A 7 12.82 -16.76 20.15
C GLU A 7 13.82 -15.74 19.59
N ASN A 8 13.52 -14.44 19.70
CA ASN A 8 14.44 -13.37 19.31
C ASN A 8 15.71 -13.35 20.19
N LEU A 9 15.58 -13.65 21.49
CA LEU A 9 16.72 -13.71 22.39
C LEU A 9 17.63 -14.91 22.06
N LYS A 10 17.10 -16.07 21.75
CA LYS A 10 17.87 -17.25 21.34
C LYS A 10 18.62 -17.01 20.03
N ALA A 11 17.97 -16.36 19.05
CA ALA A 11 18.60 -16.02 17.78
C ALA A 11 19.75 -15.03 17.97
N ALA A 12 19.56 -14.00 18.81
CA ALA A 12 20.59 -13.02 19.13
C ALA A 12 21.80 -13.66 19.85
N LEU A 13 21.54 -14.53 20.84
CA LEU A 13 22.60 -15.27 21.56
C LEU A 13 23.36 -16.21 20.63
N GLY A 14 22.67 -16.90 19.71
CA GLY A 14 23.29 -17.75 18.70
C GLY A 14 24.21 -16.98 17.76
N GLY A 15 23.78 -15.81 17.31
CA GLY A 15 24.57 -14.91 16.47
C GLY A 15 25.85 -14.42 17.17
N VAL A 16 25.74 -13.96 18.42
CA VAL A 16 26.89 -13.48 19.20
C VAL A 16 27.90 -14.62 19.46
N LEU A 17 27.44 -15.82 19.80
CA LEU A 17 28.29 -17.01 19.99
C LEU A 17 29.02 -17.37 18.69
N PHE A 18 28.34 -17.31 17.55
CA PHE A 18 28.95 -17.56 16.24
C PHE A 18 30.10 -16.55 15.93
N PHE A 19 29.88 -15.28 16.22
CA PHE A 19 30.94 -14.25 16.04
C PHE A 19 32.15 -14.47 16.96
N ILE A 20 31.95 -14.84 18.22
CA ILE A 20 33.06 -15.13 19.16
C ILE A 20 33.83 -16.36 18.68
N LEU A 21 33.13 -17.47 18.35
CA LEU A 21 33.81 -18.70 17.90
C LEU A 21 34.50 -18.52 16.55
N GLY A 22 33.87 -17.80 15.62
CA GLY A 22 34.46 -17.45 14.33
C GLY A 22 35.74 -16.56 14.50
N GLY A 23 35.67 -15.59 15.38
CA GLY A 23 36.84 -14.75 15.70
C GLY A 23 38.00 -15.53 16.32
N LEU A 24 37.73 -16.45 17.26
CA LEU A 24 38.72 -17.33 17.86
C LEU A 24 39.30 -18.29 16.82
N PHE A 25 38.52 -18.82 15.92
CA PHE A 25 38.97 -19.66 14.83
C PHE A 25 39.93 -18.92 13.90
N LEU A 26 39.58 -17.70 13.49
CA LEU A 26 40.40 -16.85 12.65
C LEU A 26 41.71 -16.42 13.36
N TYR A 27 41.68 -16.21 14.67
CA TYR A 27 42.86 -15.94 15.47
C TYR A 27 43.85 -17.14 15.51
N ALA A 28 43.33 -18.37 15.47
CA ALA A 28 44.14 -19.60 15.46
C ALA A 28 44.87 -19.84 14.12
N VAL A 29 44.44 -19.19 13.04
CA VAL A 29 45.10 -19.29 11.72
C VAL A 29 46.43 -18.55 11.73
N LYS A 30 47.50 -19.14 11.19
CA LYS A 30 48.88 -18.65 11.28
C LYS A 30 49.22 -17.36 10.51
N SER A 31 48.31 -16.71 9.88
CA SER A 31 48.50 -15.45 9.15
C SER A 31 48.36 -14.25 10.09
N ASP A 32 49.27 -13.30 10.07
CA ASP A 32 49.25 -12.12 10.96
C ASP A 32 47.97 -11.27 10.74
N TRP A 33 47.52 -11.18 9.52
CA TRP A 33 46.28 -10.43 9.19
C TRP A 33 45.03 -11.12 9.76
N SER A 34 44.95 -12.44 9.66
CA SER A 34 43.81 -13.20 10.19
C SER A 34 43.76 -13.15 11.71
N ARG A 35 44.89 -13.06 12.40
CA ARG A 35 44.97 -12.91 13.86
C ARG A 35 44.38 -11.58 14.33
N TRP A 36 44.75 -10.46 13.67
CA TRP A 36 44.24 -9.16 14.02
C TRP A 36 42.72 -9.08 13.75
N PHE A 37 42.26 -9.59 12.62
CA PHE A 37 40.87 -9.63 12.26
C PHE A 37 40.07 -10.54 13.20
N GLY A 38 40.60 -11.70 13.56
CA GLY A 38 40.00 -12.63 14.51
C GLY A 38 39.88 -12.03 15.92
N LEU A 39 40.93 -11.32 16.39
CA LEU A 39 40.87 -10.62 17.67
C LEU A 39 39.84 -9.51 17.69
N PHE A 40 39.76 -8.72 16.63
CA PHE A 40 38.78 -7.65 16.49
C PHE A 40 37.32 -8.19 16.50
N THR A 41 37.07 -9.26 15.75
CA THR A 41 35.75 -9.91 15.68
C THR A 41 35.38 -10.52 17.04
N ALA A 42 36.31 -11.13 17.75
CA ALA A 42 36.06 -11.67 19.08
C ALA A 42 35.74 -10.57 20.10
N ILE A 43 36.46 -9.42 20.06
CA ILE A 43 36.18 -8.27 20.93
C ILE A 43 34.78 -7.71 20.65
N LEU A 44 34.39 -7.55 19.39
CA LEU A 44 33.04 -7.08 19.03
C LEU A 44 31.95 -8.04 19.53
N GLY A 45 32.18 -9.35 19.42
CA GLY A 45 31.28 -10.36 19.96
C GLY A 45 31.12 -10.27 21.47
N VAL A 46 32.22 -10.05 22.21
CA VAL A 46 32.18 -9.87 23.68
C VAL A 46 31.42 -8.56 24.04
N LEU A 47 31.69 -7.47 23.33
CA LEU A 47 30.97 -6.20 23.56
C LEU A 47 29.46 -6.35 23.29
N ALA A 48 29.09 -7.01 22.23
CA ALA A 48 27.67 -7.31 21.93
C ALA A 48 27.03 -8.17 23.03
N LEU A 49 27.77 -9.17 23.57
CA LEU A 49 27.28 -9.98 24.69
C LEU A 49 27.10 -9.15 25.96
N LEU A 50 28.04 -8.26 26.27
CA LEU A 50 27.93 -7.37 27.42
C LEU A 50 26.74 -6.39 27.29
N LEU A 51 26.51 -5.85 26.11
CA LEU A 51 25.36 -5.00 25.84
C LEU A 51 24.04 -5.77 25.99
N LEU A 52 23.98 -6.99 25.52
CA LEU A 52 22.82 -7.84 25.64
C LEU A 52 22.54 -8.24 27.11
N LEU A 53 23.58 -8.56 27.87
CA LEU A 53 23.51 -8.79 29.31
C LEU A 53 23.11 -7.52 30.06
N TRP A 54 23.63 -6.37 29.66
CA TRP A 54 23.25 -5.08 30.26
C TRP A 54 21.78 -4.77 30.00
N GLN A 55 21.24 -5.02 28.81
CA GLN A 55 19.81 -4.87 28.51
C GLN A 55 18.92 -5.85 29.29
N ILE A 56 19.42 -7.06 29.58
CA ILE A 56 18.69 -8.05 30.38
C ILE A 56 18.69 -7.66 31.89
N LEU A 57 19.82 -7.17 32.39
CA LEU A 57 19.98 -6.78 33.81
C LEU A 57 19.39 -5.42 34.12
N HIS A 58 19.35 -4.54 33.14
CA HIS A 58 18.69 -3.26 33.16
C HIS A 58 17.65 -3.28 32.06
N PRO A 59 16.55 -4.05 32.23
CA PRO A 59 15.42 -3.84 31.36
C PRO A 59 15.22 -2.34 31.38
N ALA A 60 15.36 -1.67 30.24
CA ALA A 60 14.97 -0.28 30.15
C ALA A 60 13.62 -0.27 30.84
N GLU A 61 13.53 0.42 31.99
CA GLU A 61 12.21 0.93 32.38
C GLU A 61 11.78 1.57 31.10
N GLU A 62 10.88 0.94 30.41
CA GLU A 62 10.05 1.56 29.41
C GLU A 62 9.47 2.73 30.16
N LYS A 63 10.29 3.79 30.32
CA LYS A 63 9.81 5.10 30.65
C LYS A 63 8.93 5.38 29.46
N ASP A 64 7.68 4.95 29.65
CA ASP A 64 6.59 5.51 28.92
C ASP A 64 6.81 7.01 28.93
N HIS A 65 7.50 7.53 27.90
CA HIS A 65 7.42 8.94 27.53
C HIS A 65 5.99 9.31 27.12
N LEU A 66 5.06 8.37 27.26
CA LEU A 66 3.62 8.54 27.37
C LEU A 66 3.18 9.07 28.75
N GLY A 67 4.08 9.25 29.70
CA GLY A 67 3.76 9.68 31.06
C GLY A 67 3.28 11.13 31.21
N ASP A 68 3.27 11.93 30.15
CA ASP A 68 2.66 13.26 30.11
C ASP A 68 1.51 13.38 29.10
N LEU A 69 1.13 12.29 28.44
CA LEU A 69 -0.19 12.25 27.82
C LEU A 69 -1.25 12.15 28.93
N PRO A 70 -2.31 12.96 28.89
CA PRO A 70 -3.41 12.82 29.83
C PRO A 70 -3.85 11.37 29.85
N ASP A 71 -3.99 10.82 31.04
CA ASP A 71 -4.36 9.43 31.31
C ASP A 71 -5.43 8.94 30.31
N ASP A 72 -5.01 8.21 29.29
CA ASP A 72 -5.89 7.65 28.24
C ASP A 72 -6.94 6.68 28.82
N SER A 73 -6.79 6.31 30.10
CA SER A 73 -7.82 5.56 30.82
C SER A 73 -9.10 6.37 31.05
N ALA A 74 -9.06 7.68 30.77
CA ALA A 74 -10.24 8.57 30.85
C ALA A 74 -10.85 8.86 29.45
N ILE A 75 -10.28 8.32 28.37
CA ILE A 75 -10.95 8.34 27.09
C ILE A 75 -12.02 7.26 27.16
N ASP A 76 -13.26 7.69 27.33
CA ASP A 76 -14.41 6.81 27.18
C ASP A 76 -14.20 6.02 25.86
N PRO A 77 -14.40 4.70 25.87
CA PRO A 77 -14.32 3.92 24.63
C PRO A 77 -15.18 4.63 23.58
N PRO A 78 -14.68 4.78 22.33
CA PRO A 78 -15.42 5.47 21.30
C PRO A 78 -16.85 4.94 21.29
N ALA A 79 -17.83 5.86 21.32
CA ALA A 79 -19.22 5.47 21.31
C ALA A 79 -19.45 4.52 20.12
N PRO A 80 -20.18 3.41 20.28
CA PRO A 80 -20.46 2.52 19.16
C PRO A 80 -21.06 3.33 18.00
N PRO A 81 -20.66 3.06 16.75
CA PRO A 81 -21.15 3.81 15.60
C PRO A 81 -22.67 3.82 15.59
N ARG A 82 -23.26 5.00 15.40
CA ARG A 82 -24.70 5.09 15.30
C ARG A 82 -25.20 4.39 14.05
N PRO A 83 -26.30 3.65 14.09
CA PRO A 83 -26.85 3.07 12.87
C PRO A 83 -27.22 4.18 11.87
N LEU A 84 -27.04 3.89 10.56
CA LEU A 84 -27.46 4.80 9.51
C LEU A 84 -28.97 5.09 9.59
N THR A 85 -29.34 6.33 9.38
CA THR A 85 -30.74 6.73 9.24
C THR A 85 -31.35 6.16 7.96
N PRO A 86 -32.68 6.09 7.84
CA PRO A 86 -33.32 5.66 6.58
C PRO A 86 -32.89 6.48 5.35
N ALA A 87 -32.61 7.78 5.51
CA ALA A 87 -32.15 8.64 4.42
C ALA A 87 -30.71 8.29 4.01
N GLU A 88 -29.82 8.06 4.99
CA GLU A 88 -28.45 7.61 4.74
C GLU A 88 -28.40 6.22 4.11
N MET A 89 -29.27 5.30 4.48
CA MET A 89 -29.39 4.00 3.83
C MET A 89 -29.86 4.12 2.36
N VAL A 90 -30.69 5.08 2.04
CA VAL A 90 -31.06 5.36 0.63
C VAL A 90 -29.84 5.90 -0.11
N ALA A 91 -29.15 6.90 0.45
CA ALA A 91 -27.94 7.45 -0.15
C ALA A 91 -26.86 6.37 -0.38
N LEU A 92 -26.65 5.47 0.59
CA LEU A 92 -25.74 4.33 0.45
C LEU A 92 -26.10 3.42 -0.73
N ARG A 93 -27.38 3.03 -0.85
CA ARG A 93 -27.84 2.21 -1.97
C ARG A 93 -27.69 2.92 -3.31
N ASP A 94 -27.99 4.22 -3.36
CA ASP A 94 -27.85 5.03 -4.57
C ASP A 94 -26.37 5.13 -4.99
N THR A 95 -25.46 5.37 -4.05
CA THR A 95 -24.01 5.43 -4.31
C THR A 95 -23.50 4.08 -4.83
N ILE A 96 -23.86 2.96 -4.21
CA ILE A 96 -23.52 1.61 -4.69
C ILE A 96 -24.04 1.40 -6.10
N ALA A 97 -25.30 1.76 -6.37
CA ALA A 97 -25.90 1.62 -7.69
C ALA A 97 -25.17 2.44 -8.77
N ILE A 98 -24.75 3.67 -8.45
CA ILE A 98 -23.96 4.53 -9.36
C ILE A 98 -22.60 3.87 -9.66
N LEU A 99 -21.90 3.39 -8.64
CA LEU A 99 -20.59 2.73 -8.80
C LEU A 99 -20.72 1.42 -9.62
N HIS A 100 -21.77 0.65 -9.40
CA HIS A 100 -22.10 -0.52 -10.23
C HIS A 100 -22.38 -0.15 -11.69
N GLN A 101 -23.21 0.88 -11.90
CA GLN A 101 -23.55 1.32 -13.25
C GLN A 101 -22.34 1.85 -14.01
N ALA A 102 -21.38 2.46 -13.31
CA ALA A 102 -20.10 2.88 -13.87
C ALA A 102 -19.12 1.70 -14.10
N GLY A 103 -19.46 0.50 -13.63
CA GLY A 103 -18.60 -0.68 -13.71
C GLY A 103 -17.37 -0.60 -12.81
N ILE A 104 -17.40 0.22 -11.76
CA ILE A 104 -16.37 0.31 -10.73
C ILE A 104 -16.53 -0.86 -9.75
N LEU A 105 -17.75 -1.12 -9.29
CA LEU A 105 -18.08 -2.28 -8.47
C LEU A 105 -18.59 -3.44 -9.33
N ALA A 106 -18.19 -4.66 -8.96
CA ALA A 106 -18.71 -5.87 -9.55
C ALA A 106 -20.17 -6.11 -9.11
N PRO A 107 -20.98 -6.86 -9.90
CA PRO A 107 -22.35 -7.23 -9.51
C PRO A 107 -22.43 -8.00 -8.18
N GLU A 108 -21.37 -8.69 -7.83
CA GLU A 108 -21.25 -9.53 -6.62
C GLU A 108 -20.82 -8.72 -5.38
N ALA A 109 -20.62 -7.41 -5.51
CA ALA A 109 -20.27 -6.56 -4.37
C ALA A 109 -21.33 -6.66 -3.26
N PRO A 110 -20.91 -6.49 -1.97
CA PRO A 110 -21.81 -6.59 -0.84
C PRO A 110 -23.03 -5.68 -0.98
N ALA A 111 -24.16 -6.12 -0.43
CA ALA A 111 -25.35 -5.29 -0.36
C ALA A 111 -25.14 -4.10 0.60
N ALA A 112 -25.94 -3.05 0.44
CA ALA A 112 -25.84 -1.87 1.31
C ALA A 112 -25.98 -2.21 2.80
N GLU A 113 -26.82 -3.20 3.12
CA GLU A 113 -27.04 -3.69 4.46
C GLU A 113 -25.76 -4.28 5.10
N ASP A 114 -24.92 -4.93 4.28
CA ASP A 114 -23.66 -5.54 4.73
C ASP A 114 -22.57 -4.48 4.97
N LEU A 115 -22.63 -3.36 4.27
CA LEU A 115 -21.67 -2.26 4.37
C LEU A 115 -22.09 -1.19 5.39
N ALA A 116 -23.34 -1.19 5.83
CA ALA A 116 -23.92 -0.11 6.62
C ALA A 116 -23.18 0.17 7.95
N ALA A 117 -22.64 -0.85 8.59
CA ALA A 117 -21.90 -0.70 9.85
C ALA A 117 -20.57 0.04 9.63
N THR A 118 -19.79 -0.36 8.64
CA THR A 118 -18.51 0.28 8.28
C THR A 118 -18.73 1.72 7.80
N VAL A 119 -19.70 1.96 6.92
CA VAL A 119 -20.03 3.32 6.46
C VAL A 119 -20.52 4.20 7.60
N ALA A 120 -21.22 3.64 8.59
CA ALA A 120 -21.65 4.38 9.78
C ALA A 120 -20.44 4.79 10.67
N ASP A 121 -19.41 3.99 10.71
CA ASP A 121 -18.16 4.26 11.45
C ASP A 121 -17.38 5.41 10.80
N GLU A 122 -17.38 5.53 9.47
CA GLU A 122 -16.83 6.66 8.73
C GLU A 122 -17.58 7.99 8.98
N GLY A 123 -18.80 7.91 9.50
CA GLY A 123 -19.60 9.07 9.89
C GLY A 123 -20.23 9.87 8.73
N VAL A 124 -19.93 9.52 7.49
CA VAL A 124 -20.49 10.15 6.27
C VAL A 124 -20.85 9.08 5.25
N VAL A 125 -21.85 9.34 4.42
CA VAL A 125 -22.24 8.44 3.33
C VAL A 125 -21.88 9.11 2.00
N ASP A 126 -20.72 8.76 1.46
CA ASP A 126 -20.24 9.23 0.17
C ASP A 126 -19.56 8.08 -0.61
N SER A 127 -18.94 8.39 -1.75
CA SER A 127 -18.28 7.37 -2.57
C SER A 127 -17.05 6.78 -1.90
N GLU A 128 -16.31 7.56 -1.11
CA GLU A 128 -15.09 7.10 -0.44
C GLU A 128 -15.41 6.13 0.69
N SER A 129 -16.35 6.48 1.57
CA SER A 129 -16.80 5.59 2.65
C SER A 129 -17.36 4.26 2.13
N VAL A 130 -18.04 4.29 0.98
CA VAL A 130 -18.49 3.06 0.30
C VAL A 130 -17.33 2.23 -0.21
N LEU A 131 -16.31 2.85 -0.82
CA LEU A 131 -15.14 2.13 -1.33
C LEU A 131 -14.30 1.53 -0.18
N ILE A 132 -14.13 2.26 0.92
CA ILE A 132 -13.50 1.75 2.15
C ILE A 132 -14.27 0.53 2.66
N ALA A 133 -15.58 0.64 2.82
CA ALA A 133 -16.41 -0.44 3.33
C ALA A 133 -16.38 -1.69 2.42
N VAL A 134 -16.39 -1.51 1.11
CA VAL A 134 -16.25 -2.63 0.14
C VAL A 134 -14.89 -3.30 0.28
N MET A 135 -13.82 -2.52 0.43
CA MET A 135 -12.48 -3.07 0.61
C MET A 135 -12.36 -3.82 1.95
N GLU A 136 -12.85 -3.25 3.04
CA GLU A 136 -12.83 -3.91 4.35
C GLU A 136 -13.63 -5.21 4.36
N ALA A 137 -14.83 -5.20 3.76
CA ALA A 137 -15.65 -6.40 3.61
C ALA A 137 -14.92 -7.49 2.82
N GLY A 138 -14.22 -7.12 1.73
CA GLY A 138 -13.36 -8.03 0.98
C GLY A 138 -12.14 -8.49 1.78
N TYR A 139 -11.53 -7.59 2.54
CA TYR A 139 -10.31 -7.84 3.29
C TYR A 139 -10.51 -8.87 4.41
N TYR A 140 -11.66 -8.88 5.06
CA TYR A 140 -11.96 -9.80 6.16
C TYR A 140 -12.71 -11.07 5.70
N HIS A 141 -13.02 -11.21 4.42
CA HIS A 141 -13.66 -12.41 3.90
C HIS A 141 -12.68 -13.60 3.94
N PRO A 142 -13.12 -14.82 4.30
CA PRO A 142 -12.25 -16.00 4.34
C PRO A 142 -11.55 -16.35 3.01
N GLY A 143 -12.09 -15.91 1.87
CA GLY A 143 -11.53 -16.05 0.52
C GLY A 143 -10.78 -14.81 0.02
N TYR A 144 -10.49 -13.86 0.88
CA TYR A 144 -9.98 -12.53 0.53
C TYR A 144 -8.84 -12.48 -0.49
N GLN A 145 -7.90 -13.40 -0.42
CA GLN A 145 -6.76 -13.43 -1.36
C GLN A 145 -7.17 -13.77 -2.81
N GLU A 146 -8.38 -14.30 -3.00
CA GLU A 146 -8.91 -14.76 -4.29
C GLU A 146 -10.19 -14.02 -4.72
N GLU A 147 -10.94 -13.42 -3.78
CA GLU A 147 -12.22 -12.75 -4.04
C GLU A 147 -12.05 -11.22 -4.03
N ARG A 148 -12.02 -10.64 -5.21
CA ARG A 148 -12.10 -9.19 -5.39
C ARG A 148 -13.55 -8.84 -5.72
N TYR A 149 -14.20 -8.01 -4.89
CA TYR A 149 -15.54 -7.50 -5.16
C TYR A 149 -15.61 -6.58 -6.39
N SER A 150 -14.47 -6.24 -6.98
CA SER A 150 -14.42 -5.61 -8.27
C SER A 150 -13.11 -5.91 -8.99
N ALA A 151 -13.22 -6.45 -10.20
CA ALA A 151 -12.11 -6.55 -11.12
C ALA A 151 -11.62 -5.17 -11.61
N ASN A 152 -12.43 -4.12 -11.42
CA ASN A 152 -12.22 -2.76 -11.90
C ASN A 152 -11.84 -1.76 -10.80
N LEU A 153 -11.43 -2.23 -9.64
CA LEU A 153 -11.02 -1.39 -8.53
C LEU A 153 -9.66 -1.82 -8.01
N ALA A 154 -8.81 -0.88 -7.66
CA ALA A 154 -7.60 -1.08 -6.87
C ALA A 154 -7.46 0.07 -5.88
N CYS A 155 -6.80 -0.20 -4.77
CA CYS A 155 -6.50 0.77 -3.73
C CYS A 155 -4.99 0.85 -3.58
N ILE A 156 -4.46 2.06 -3.50
CA ILE A 156 -3.04 2.32 -3.29
C ILE A 156 -2.88 3.32 -2.16
N GLU A 157 -2.18 2.91 -1.12
CA GLU A 157 -1.76 3.81 -0.05
C GLU A 157 -0.68 4.75 -0.59
N THR A 158 -0.88 6.06 -0.40
CA THR A 158 0.03 7.07 -0.95
C THR A 158 1.33 7.19 -0.18
N ASP A 159 1.43 6.64 1.02
CA ASP A 159 2.61 6.64 1.88
C ASP A 159 3.38 5.30 1.90
N CYS A 160 3.00 4.35 1.02
CA CYS A 160 3.66 3.03 0.94
C CYS A 160 5.14 3.13 0.56
N GLU A 161 5.92 2.15 1.00
CA GLU A 161 7.31 1.99 0.57
C GLU A 161 7.38 1.65 -0.93
N GLN A 162 8.26 2.33 -1.66
CA GLN A 162 8.49 2.12 -3.09
C GLN A 162 9.52 1.01 -3.33
N ASP A 163 9.22 -0.19 -2.87
CA ASP A 163 10.04 -1.36 -3.19
C ASP A 163 9.65 -1.99 -4.55
N SER A 164 10.49 -2.91 -5.03
CA SER A 164 10.25 -3.57 -6.32
C SER A 164 8.93 -4.34 -6.36
N ALA A 165 8.48 -4.93 -5.25
CA ALA A 165 7.25 -5.71 -5.19
C ALA A 165 6.02 -4.80 -5.27
N ALA A 166 6.03 -3.67 -4.54
CA ALA A 166 4.96 -2.67 -4.59
C ALA A 166 4.83 -2.06 -6.00
N LEU A 167 5.97 -1.76 -6.66
CA LEU A 167 5.97 -1.26 -8.03
C LEU A 167 5.42 -2.28 -9.04
N HIS A 168 5.76 -3.56 -8.91
CA HIS A 168 5.17 -4.61 -9.74
C HIS A 168 3.66 -4.69 -9.53
N ALA A 169 3.19 -4.71 -8.28
CA ALA A 169 1.76 -4.75 -7.96
C ALA A 169 1.01 -3.55 -8.52
N LEU A 170 1.57 -2.34 -8.39
CA LEU A 170 1.01 -1.12 -8.97
C LEU A 170 0.88 -1.22 -10.50
N ILE A 171 1.94 -1.62 -11.18
CA ILE A 171 1.93 -1.71 -12.65
C ILE A 171 0.93 -2.78 -13.10
N ASP A 172 0.90 -3.94 -12.44
CA ASP A 172 -0.04 -5.02 -12.74
C ASP A 172 -1.49 -4.56 -12.57
N ASP A 173 -1.81 -3.80 -11.51
CA ASP A 173 -3.13 -3.22 -11.32
C ASP A 173 -3.50 -2.21 -12.41
N LEU A 174 -2.58 -1.32 -12.79
CA LEU A 174 -2.82 -0.35 -13.88
C LEU A 174 -3.08 -1.05 -15.22
N LEU A 175 -2.31 -2.09 -15.57
CA LEU A 175 -2.52 -2.88 -16.78
C LEU A 175 -3.86 -3.64 -16.75
N ARG A 176 -4.16 -4.28 -15.62
CA ARG A 176 -5.42 -5.00 -15.41
C ARG A 176 -6.62 -4.06 -15.55
N LEU A 177 -6.57 -2.88 -14.91
CA LEU A 177 -7.65 -1.89 -14.98
C LEU A 177 -7.84 -1.32 -16.39
N ALA A 178 -6.76 -1.15 -17.16
CA ALA A 178 -6.84 -0.72 -18.55
C ALA A 178 -7.48 -1.78 -19.47
N GLY A 179 -7.58 -3.03 -19.01
CA GLY A 179 -8.20 -4.13 -19.76
C GLY A 179 -7.44 -4.52 -21.03
N ASP A 180 -6.15 -4.25 -21.09
CA ASP A 180 -5.32 -4.63 -22.23
C ASP A 180 -4.51 -5.90 -21.93
N ASP A 181 -5.10 -7.06 -22.23
CA ASP A 181 -4.48 -8.38 -22.01
C ASP A 181 -3.19 -8.60 -22.84
N ARG A 182 -2.90 -7.72 -23.81
CA ARG A 182 -1.68 -7.77 -24.64
C ARG A 182 -0.58 -6.87 -24.11
N ALA A 183 -0.90 -6.03 -23.13
CA ALA A 183 0.09 -5.19 -22.50
C ALA A 183 1.09 -6.04 -21.70
N SER A 184 2.33 -5.64 -21.74
CA SER A 184 3.41 -6.28 -20.98
C SER A 184 4.46 -5.25 -20.58
N TYR A 185 5.25 -5.59 -19.57
CA TYR A 185 6.31 -4.69 -19.12
C TYR A 185 7.58 -5.42 -18.68
N ARG A 186 8.66 -4.66 -18.60
CA ARG A 186 9.91 -5.02 -17.95
C ARG A 186 10.30 -3.89 -17.02
N LEU A 187 10.52 -4.20 -15.75
CA LEU A 187 10.91 -3.26 -14.72
C LEU A 187 12.30 -3.62 -14.21
N ASN A 188 13.21 -2.64 -14.21
CA ASN A 188 14.50 -2.72 -13.55
C ASN A 188 14.52 -1.66 -12.45
N CYS A 189 14.86 -2.08 -11.23
CA CYS A 189 15.00 -1.21 -10.06
C CYS A 189 16.44 -1.26 -9.57
N GLU A 190 17.04 -0.10 -9.32
CA GLU A 190 18.37 0.05 -8.77
C GLU A 190 18.33 1.04 -7.60
N ALA A 191 18.98 0.71 -6.48
CA ALA A 191 19.08 1.63 -5.36
C ALA A 191 19.96 2.84 -5.75
N ASP A 192 19.49 4.05 -5.47
CA ASP A 192 20.19 5.31 -5.73
C ASP A 192 20.12 6.19 -4.45
N GLY A 193 21.01 5.91 -3.50
CA GLY A 193 20.93 6.49 -2.15
C GLY A 193 19.69 6.04 -1.42
N ASP A 194 18.88 7.00 -0.96
CA ASP A 194 17.59 6.74 -0.33
C ASP A 194 16.45 6.55 -1.35
N ASN A 195 16.72 6.78 -2.64
CA ASN A 195 15.76 6.67 -3.72
C ASN A 195 15.88 5.34 -4.46
N THR A 196 14.88 5.05 -5.30
CA THR A 196 14.89 3.90 -6.21
C THR A 196 14.87 4.40 -7.66
N ALA A 197 15.97 4.22 -8.38
CA ALA A 197 16.02 4.47 -9.82
C ALA A 197 15.32 3.33 -10.56
N ILE A 198 14.32 3.67 -11.37
CA ILE A 198 13.58 2.70 -12.17
C ILE A 198 13.77 2.93 -13.67
N ARG A 199 13.76 1.82 -14.40
CA ARG A 199 13.58 1.80 -15.86
C ARG A 199 12.44 0.84 -16.18
N LEU A 200 11.32 1.39 -16.60
CA LEU A 200 10.12 0.68 -16.96
C LEU A 200 9.97 0.70 -18.49
N GLN A 201 10.01 -0.46 -19.13
CA GLN A 201 9.67 -0.63 -20.53
C GLN A 201 8.26 -1.21 -20.62
N LEU A 202 7.35 -0.44 -21.19
CA LEU A 202 5.96 -0.83 -21.44
C LEU A 202 5.76 -1.17 -22.91
N THR A 203 4.98 -2.20 -23.19
CA THR A 203 4.55 -2.58 -24.54
C THR A 203 3.04 -2.80 -24.54
N SER A 204 2.32 -2.13 -25.44
CA SER A 204 0.87 -2.24 -25.63
C SER A 204 0.51 -1.82 -27.05
N GLY A 205 -0.49 -2.45 -27.67
CA GLY A 205 -0.97 -2.10 -29.01
C GLY A 205 0.09 -2.10 -30.12
N GLY A 206 1.21 -2.81 -29.92
CA GLY A 206 2.35 -2.79 -30.85
C GLY A 206 3.32 -1.61 -30.65
N HIS A 207 3.06 -0.75 -29.69
CA HIS A 207 3.91 0.36 -29.28
C HIS A 207 4.75 -0.02 -28.06
N THR A 208 5.96 0.53 -27.97
CA THR A 208 6.84 0.36 -26.81
C THR A 208 7.30 1.73 -26.32
N ARG A 209 7.25 1.94 -25.02
CA ARG A 209 7.73 3.16 -24.36
C ARG A 209 8.63 2.82 -23.19
N GLU A 210 9.72 3.55 -23.05
CA GLU A 210 10.58 3.50 -21.88
C GLU A 210 10.29 4.71 -20.97
N ILE A 211 10.12 4.47 -19.68
CA ILE A 211 9.92 5.45 -18.63
C ILE A 211 11.07 5.27 -17.65
N ALA A 212 11.90 6.29 -17.48
CA ALA A 212 12.97 6.32 -16.49
C ALA A 212 12.63 7.36 -15.41
N ARG A 213 12.66 6.96 -14.14
CA ARG A 213 12.34 7.80 -12.99
C ARG A 213 13.27 7.50 -11.83
N ASN A 214 13.44 8.49 -10.96
CA ASN A 214 14.06 8.32 -9.66
C ASN A 214 12.96 8.56 -8.61
N LEU A 215 12.52 7.48 -7.98
CA LEU A 215 11.39 7.47 -7.07
C LEU A 215 11.85 7.76 -5.64
N PRO A 216 11.11 8.56 -4.87
CA PRO A 216 11.38 8.73 -3.44
C PRO A 216 11.20 7.39 -2.70
N PRO A 217 11.78 7.23 -1.50
CA PRO A 217 11.67 5.98 -0.74
C PRO A 217 10.23 5.68 -0.31
N HIS A 218 9.41 6.71 -0.15
CA HIS A 218 8.02 6.62 0.27
C HIS A 218 7.14 7.49 -0.63
N GLY A 219 5.91 7.10 -0.74
CA GLY A 219 4.89 7.84 -1.46
C GLY A 219 4.68 7.38 -2.90
N LEU A 220 3.44 7.54 -3.37
CA LEU A 220 3.06 7.23 -4.75
C LEU A 220 3.66 8.25 -5.72
N ASP A 221 4.42 7.80 -6.72
CA ASP A 221 4.82 8.68 -7.84
C ASP A 221 3.65 8.84 -8.82
N GLU A 222 2.85 9.89 -8.62
CA GLU A 222 1.71 10.22 -9.48
C GLU A 222 2.14 10.43 -10.94
N ALA A 223 3.34 10.96 -11.18
CA ALA A 223 3.83 11.16 -12.53
C ALA A 223 4.18 9.84 -13.23
N LEU A 224 4.58 8.80 -12.47
CA LEU A 224 4.74 7.45 -13.03
C LEU A 224 3.38 6.89 -13.44
N CYS A 225 2.38 6.97 -12.54
CA CYS A 225 1.01 6.53 -12.83
C CYS A 225 0.42 7.25 -14.05
N SER A 226 0.59 8.58 -14.13
CA SER A 226 0.14 9.41 -15.24
C SER A 226 0.82 9.02 -16.56
N ALA A 227 2.13 8.76 -16.52
CA ALA A 227 2.88 8.35 -17.71
C ALA A 227 2.45 6.97 -18.23
N ILE A 228 2.15 6.02 -17.32
CA ILE A 228 1.62 4.70 -17.65
C ILE A 228 0.21 4.83 -18.22
N ALA A 229 -0.69 5.55 -17.53
CA ALA A 229 -2.08 5.75 -17.95
C ALA A 229 -2.15 6.37 -19.36
N ARG A 230 -1.36 7.42 -19.60
CA ARG A 230 -1.28 8.07 -20.91
C ARG A 230 -0.80 7.12 -21.99
N PHE A 231 0.28 6.36 -21.72
CA PHE A 231 0.80 5.41 -22.70
C PHE A 231 -0.25 4.35 -23.07
N LEU A 232 -0.96 3.79 -22.09
CA LEU A 232 -2.00 2.79 -22.31
C LEU A 232 -3.16 3.37 -23.14
N TYR A 233 -3.63 4.57 -22.81
CA TYR A 233 -4.69 5.25 -23.56
C TYR A 233 -4.27 5.54 -24.99
N ASP A 234 -3.07 6.11 -25.22
CA ASP A 234 -2.52 6.43 -26.54
C ASP A 234 -2.28 5.15 -27.38
N SER A 235 -2.02 4.01 -26.74
CA SER A 235 -1.82 2.70 -27.37
C SER A 235 -3.14 1.99 -27.69
N GLY A 236 -4.29 2.59 -27.38
CA GLY A 236 -5.61 2.07 -27.70
C GLY A 236 -6.11 1.02 -26.71
N ALA A 237 -5.75 1.13 -25.44
CA ALA A 237 -6.36 0.33 -24.39
C ALA A 237 -7.90 0.53 -24.37
N PRO A 238 -8.70 -0.54 -24.16
CA PRO A 238 -10.15 -0.45 -24.24
C PRO A 238 -10.77 0.36 -23.09
N ARG A 239 -10.03 0.56 -22.00
CA ARG A 239 -10.47 1.33 -20.84
C ARG A 239 -9.46 2.42 -20.51
N ARG A 240 -9.97 3.56 -20.07
CA ARG A 240 -9.17 4.70 -19.63
C ARG A 240 -9.16 4.74 -18.10
N LEU A 241 -7.98 4.80 -17.54
CA LEU A 241 -7.77 4.82 -16.09
C LEU A 241 -8.34 6.11 -15.47
N ILE A 242 -8.92 5.98 -14.30
CA ILE A 242 -9.39 7.07 -13.45
C ILE A 242 -8.92 6.84 -12.02
N TRP A 243 -8.75 7.91 -11.27
CA TRP A 243 -8.45 7.84 -9.84
C TRP A 243 -9.21 8.90 -9.03
N THR A 244 -9.29 8.68 -7.71
CA THR A 244 -9.83 9.64 -6.74
C THR A 244 -9.15 9.46 -5.39
N GLY A 245 -9.42 10.35 -4.43
CA GLY A 245 -8.89 10.32 -3.07
C GLY A 245 -7.60 11.14 -2.92
N ALA A 246 -7.22 11.45 -1.69
CA ALA A 246 -6.04 12.23 -1.32
C ALA A 246 -4.96 11.38 -0.64
N GLU A 247 -5.24 10.81 0.53
CA GLU A 247 -4.32 9.97 1.30
C GLU A 247 -4.29 8.53 0.77
N THR A 248 -5.45 8.04 0.37
CA THR A 248 -5.62 6.75 -0.29
C THR A 248 -6.10 6.99 -1.71
N ARG A 249 -5.37 6.48 -2.69
CA ARG A 249 -5.78 6.58 -4.10
C ARG A 249 -6.60 5.37 -4.50
N TRP A 250 -7.84 5.63 -4.86
CA TRP A 250 -8.70 4.64 -5.49
C TRP A 250 -8.50 4.70 -7.00
N LEU A 251 -8.09 3.58 -7.57
CA LEU A 251 -7.89 3.43 -9.00
C LEU A 251 -9.03 2.60 -9.60
N SER A 252 -9.53 3.06 -10.74
CA SER A 252 -10.51 2.33 -11.54
C SER A 252 -10.35 2.69 -13.02
N SER A 253 -11.32 2.31 -13.84
CA SER A 253 -11.30 2.65 -15.25
C SER A 253 -12.72 2.74 -15.85
N LEU A 254 -12.85 3.55 -16.89
CA LEU A 254 -14.06 3.73 -17.66
C LEU A 254 -13.84 3.31 -19.12
N PRO A 255 -14.89 2.97 -19.90
CA PRO A 255 -14.74 2.73 -21.33
C PRO A 255 -14.04 3.87 -22.04
N ALA A 256 -13.00 3.59 -22.82
CA ALA A 256 -12.18 4.62 -23.46
C ALA A 256 -12.93 5.33 -24.62
N ASP A 257 -13.94 4.68 -25.19
CA ASP A 257 -14.79 5.20 -26.27
C ASP A 257 -15.95 6.09 -25.77
N GLU A 258 -16.10 6.24 -24.43
CA GLU A 258 -17.14 7.07 -23.84
C GLU A 258 -16.56 8.36 -23.20
N PRO A 259 -16.29 9.42 -23.96
CA PRO A 259 -15.59 10.59 -23.46
C PRO A 259 -16.33 11.34 -22.32
N GLN A 260 -17.64 11.14 -22.19
CA GLN A 260 -18.46 11.78 -21.15
C GLN A 260 -18.69 10.88 -19.92
N ALA A 261 -18.14 9.66 -19.89
CA ALA A 261 -18.37 8.71 -18.80
C ALA A 261 -17.92 9.27 -17.45
N LEU A 262 -16.75 9.91 -17.38
CA LEU A 262 -16.23 10.52 -16.18
C LEU A 262 -17.10 11.67 -15.66
N ALA A 263 -17.52 12.58 -16.55
CA ALA A 263 -18.41 13.69 -16.16
C ALA A 263 -19.76 13.18 -15.63
N ARG A 264 -20.33 12.14 -16.28
CA ARG A 264 -21.57 11.50 -15.81
C ARG A 264 -21.40 10.86 -14.44
N LEU A 265 -20.26 10.18 -14.20
CA LEU A 265 -19.96 9.56 -12.92
C LEU A 265 -19.89 10.62 -11.80
N ASN A 266 -19.07 11.66 -11.96
CA ASN A 266 -18.95 12.72 -10.97
C ASN A 266 -20.28 13.44 -10.74
N GLN A 267 -21.03 13.74 -11.79
CA GLN A 267 -22.35 14.35 -11.69
C GLN A 267 -23.34 13.45 -10.92
N ALA A 268 -23.35 12.14 -11.18
CA ALA A 268 -24.22 11.21 -10.48
C ALA A 268 -23.87 11.07 -9.00
N LEU A 269 -22.58 11.15 -8.65
CA LEU A 269 -22.09 11.15 -7.27
C LEU A 269 -22.24 12.53 -6.58
N GLY A 270 -22.69 13.56 -7.31
CA GLY A 270 -22.81 14.91 -6.77
C GLY A 270 -21.49 15.64 -6.54
N LEU A 271 -20.40 15.19 -7.18
CA LEU A 271 -19.05 15.72 -7.02
C LEU A 271 -18.81 16.88 -8.00
N ALA A 272 -18.32 18.00 -7.49
CA ALA A 272 -17.87 19.12 -8.31
C ALA A 272 -16.47 18.82 -8.91
N GLU A 273 -16.10 19.51 -10.00
CA GLU A 273 -14.82 19.28 -10.69
C GLU A 273 -13.59 19.61 -9.80
N ASP A 274 -13.76 20.56 -8.87
CA ASP A 274 -12.75 20.99 -7.90
C ASP A 274 -12.82 20.21 -6.57
N ASP A 275 -13.74 19.28 -6.42
CA ASP A 275 -13.81 18.39 -5.27
C ASP A 275 -12.59 17.45 -5.25
N TRP A 276 -11.91 17.37 -4.10
CA TRP A 276 -10.77 16.47 -3.94
C TRP A 276 -11.15 14.99 -4.10
N ASN A 277 -12.39 14.62 -3.83
CA ASN A 277 -12.97 13.29 -4.05
C ASN A 277 -13.48 13.06 -5.47
N ALA A 278 -13.42 14.06 -6.36
CA ALA A 278 -13.84 13.86 -7.74
C ALA A 278 -12.92 12.88 -8.45
N TRP A 279 -13.51 11.97 -9.22
CA TRP A 279 -12.76 11.10 -10.11
C TRP A 279 -12.13 11.92 -11.24
N ARG A 280 -10.87 11.59 -11.57
CA ARG A 280 -10.07 12.31 -12.56
C ARG A 280 -9.33 11.34 -13.46
N TYR A 281 -8.93 11.80 -14.63
CA TYR A 281 -8.00 11.07 -15.47
C TYR A 281 -6.55 11.39 -15.06
N PRO A 282 -5.74 10.40 -14.63
CA PRO A 282 -4.35 10.65 -14.26
C PRO A 282 -3.50 11.15 -15.43
N ASP A 283 -3.87 10.82 -16.67
CA ASP A 283 -3.15 11.23 -17.89
C ASP A 283 -3.39 12.68 -18.32
N THR A 284 -4.30 13.41 -17.65
CA THR A 284 -4.58 14.84 -17.92
C THR A 284 -3.97 15.78 -16.91
N GLU A 285 -3.47 15.28 -15.78
CA GLU A 285 -2.77 16.10 -14.82
C GLU A 285 -1.43 16.55 -15.40
N ASN A 286 -1.15 17.86 -15.32
CA ASN A 286 0.03 18.47 -15.92
C ASN A 286 1.31 17.90 -15.29
N ILE A 287 2.07 17.17 -16.11
CA ILE A 287 3.41 16.66 -15.80
C ILE A 287 4.42 17.79 -16.02
#